data_c95902f1460625a1d8f34ab523201544
#
_entry.id   c95902f1460625a1d8f34ab523201544
#
_cell.length_a   1.000
_cell.length_b   1.000
_cell.length_c   1.000
_cell.angle_alpha   90.00
_cell.angle_beta   90.00
_cell.angle_gamma   90.00
#
_symmetry.space_group_name_H-M   'P 1'
#
loop_
_entity.id
_entity.type
_entity.pdbx_description
1 polymer ?
#
loop_
_entity_poly.entity_id
_entity_poly.type
_entity_poly.pdbx_seq_one_letter_code
_entity_poly.pdbx_strand_id
1 'polypeptide(L)'
;MSKTAFFNAKVYVEKGVYAEALLQEDGWIKMVGTTGEILSMAGYDAEKIDCGGKTIVPGFNDSHMHILQVGCAMQQLDVSGCRSVEEMIEAGRKYLAENPDCQGLFTQTWNDDLFDPDKKRLPDKHDCDAISTEIPVFLGRICGHSAAVNSLILEKMGLDKDHHTVEGGEVVLGPDGEPNGYLFEAAQAEARLCIPQMTVEDAKKYYLMAMKYGVEHGMTTTQSNDYTTVAPKEIVKQALEELYAAGEAPMRYVGQCGCENMQQAVEYVRDDWGRKVGLMEYGPAKMFKDGSLGARSAMMRNGYADDPNAKGVDRIPEDEQLAMIRFFQDKGVTVATHCIGDGAIDVTQKMYAQVAGTENKYRHNIIHYQITDMDMVKFTKEHNILVSYQPVFLLYDLHIVESRCGHDLAMQSYCFKTAKEMGIHASYGTDSPVENCNPLANLYCAVTRKDFKGQPLEGWNPAECMSVEDAVDAYTYESAYAEFKEGVKGRIKPGFYADLVVLDKDIFTCDPMEIKDVLPVLTMVDGKIVYRK
;
A
#
# COMPACT_ATOMS: atom_id res chain seq x y z
N MET A 1 5.51 -9.68 -32.96
CA MET A 1 6.64 -10.00 -32.07
C MET A 1 7.26 -8.69 -31.64
N SER A 2 7.33 -8.41 -30.35
CA SER A 2 8.01 -7.22 -29.82
C SER A 2 9.43 -7.61 -29.42
N LYS A 3 10.42 -6.88 -29.93
CA LYS A 3 11.82 -7.16 -29.63
C LYS A 3 12.54 -5.86 -29.32
N THR A 4 13.13 -5.76 -28.14
CA THR A 4 13.81 -4.55 -27.68
C THR A 4 15.17 -4.89 -27.10
N ALA A 5 16.20 -4.17 -27.52
CA ALA A 5 17.55 -4.25 -26.99
C ALA A 5 17.86 -2.97 -26.20
N PHE A 6 18.16 -3.11 -24.92
CA PHE A 6 18.69 -2.06 -24.06
C PHE A 6 20.20 -2.23 -24.00
N PHE A 7 20.95 -1.17 -24.27
CA PHE A 7 22.41 -1.22 -24.30
C PHE A 7 23.03 0.03 -23.68
N ASN A 8 24.35 -0.01 -23.47
CA ASN A 8 25.09 1.05 -22.79
C ASN A 8 24.44 1.38 -21.43
N ALA A 9 24.24 0.34 -20.61
CA ALA A 9 23.59 0.42 -19.30
C ALA A 9 24.43 -0.25 -18.21
N LYS A 10 24.09 -0.02 -16.96
CA LYS A 10 24.44 -0.87 -15.83
C LYS A 10 23.22 -1.71 -15.46
N VAL A 11 23.19 -2.96 -15.89
CA VAL A 11 22.06 -3.89 -15.67
C VAL A 11 22.30 -4.69 -14.40
N TYR A 12 21.47 -4.51 -13.39
CA TYR A 12 21.50 -5.32 -12.16
C TYR A 12 20.86 -6.68 -12.42
N VAL A 13 21.65 -7.73 -12.42
CA VAL A 13 21.20 -9.11 -12.66
C VAL A 13 20.79 -9.78 -11.34
N GLU A 14 21.68 -9.74 -10.38
CA GLU A 14 21.54 -10.18 -8.99
C GLU A 14 22.69 -9.62 -8.15
N LYS A 15 22.66 -9.78 -6.83
CA LYS A 15 23.68 -9.26 -5.91
C LYS A 15 25.10 -9.60 -6.37
N GLY A 16 25.90 -8.57 -6.59
CA GLY A 16 27.29 -8.68 -7.07
C GLY A 16 27.43 -9.00 -8.56
N VAL A 17 26.34 -9.12 -9.34
CA VAL A 17 26.39 -9.48 -10.77
C VAL A 17 25.71 -8.38 -11.60
N TYR A 18 26.47 -7.79 -12.52
CA TYR A 18 26.02 -6.74 -13.41
C TYR A 18 26.35 -7.09 -14.87
N ALA A 19 25.58 -6.54 -15.81
CA ALA A 19 25.82 -6.62 -17.25
C ALA A 19 25.73 -5.21 -17.87
N GLU A 20 26.05 -5.10 -19.18
CA GLU A 20 26.01 -3.83 -19.92
C GLU A 20 24.74 -3.66 -20.75
N ALA A 21 24.02 -4.75 -21.02
CA ALA A 21 22.92 -4.77 -21.95
C ALA A 21 22.01 -5.98 -21.74
N LEU A 22 20.79 -5.88 -22.28
CA LEU A 22 19.83 -6.99 -22.31
C LEU A 22 19.01 -6.97 -23.61
N LEU A 23 18.50 -8.14 -24.01
CA LEU A 23 17.55 -8.33 -25.10
C LEU A 23 16.28 -8.96 -24.55
N GLN A 24 15.13 -8.33 -24.81
CA GLN A 24 13.82 -8.93 -24.58
C GLN A 24 13.14 -9.27 -25.91
N GLU A 25 12.31 -10.31 -25.90
CA GLU A 25 11.46 -10.71 -27.03
C GLU A 25 10.15 -11.27 -26.48
N ASP A 26 9.03 -10.71 -26.95
CA ASP A 26 7.66 -11.14 -26.59
C ASP A 26 7.42 -11.26 -25.09
N GLY A 27 7.90 -10.28 -24.31
CA GLY A 27 7.68 -10.20 -22.87
C GLY A 27 8.68 -10.99 -22.01
N TRP A 28 9.71 -11.61 -22.65
CA TRP A 28 10.70 -12.42 -21.93
C TRP A 28 12.12 -11.89 -22.14
N ILE A 29 12.93 -11.90 -21.09
CA ILE A 29 14.37 -11.67 -21.25
C ILE A 29 14.97 -12.86 -22.00
N LYS A 30 15.58 -12.60 -23.13
CA LYS A 30 16.23 -13.61 -23.98
C LYS A 30 17.72 -13.72 -23.71
N MET A 31 18.36 -12.57 -23.47
CA MET A 31 19.81 -12.53 -23.25
C MET A 31 20.18 -11.34 -22.38
N VAL A 32 21.23 -11.52 -21.60
CA VAL A 32 21.90 -10.48 -20.81
C VAL A 32 23.39 -10.63 -21.09
N GLY A 33 24.12 -9.52 -21.33
CA GLY A 33 25.54 -9.60 -21.66
C GLY A 33 26.16 -8.24 -21.92
N THR A 34 27.20 -8.22 -22.75
CA THR A 34 27.86 -7.00 -23.20
C THR A 34 27.04 -6.28 -24.27
N THR A 35 27.25 -4.98 -24.40
CA THR A 35 26.60 -4.16 -25.46
C THR A 35 26.82 -4.74 -26.85
N GLY A 36 28.04 -5.21 -27.16
CA GLY A 36 28.36 -5.78 -28.48
C GLY A 36 27.61 -7.08 -28.79
N GLU A 37 27.53 -8.00 -27.80
CA GLU A 37 26.77 -9.25 -27.94
C GLU A 37 25.29 -8.99 -28.16
N ILE A 38 24.68 -8.13 -27.35
CA ILE A 38 23.25 -7.82 -27.42
C ILE A 38 22.88 -7.15 -28.74
N LEU A 39 23.65 -6.15 -29.20
CA LEU A 39 23.39 -5.48 -30.46
C LEU A 39 23.55 -6.42 -31.66
N SER A 40 24.51 -7.36 -31.62
CA SER A 40 24.67 -8.39 -32.64
C SER A 40 23.47 -9.32 -32.72
N MET A 41 22.93 -9.75 -31.57
CA MET A 41 21.78 -10.66 -31.48
C MET A 41 20.42 -9.97 -31.72
N ALA A 42 20.33 -8.68 -31.48
CA ALA A 42 19.09 -7.90 -31.67
C ALA A 42 18.62 -7.89 -33.12
N GLY A 43 19.57 -7.85 -34.11
CA GLY A 43 19.22 -7.78 -35.51
C GLY A 43 18.74 -6.35 -35.92
N TYR A 44 18.12 -6.28 -37.10
CA TYR A 44 17.60 -5.01 -37.64
C TYR A 44 16.17 -4.71 -37.21
N ASP A 45 15.43 -5.72 -36.80
CA ASP A 45 14.00 -5.70 -36.43
C ASP A 45 13.75 -5.28 -35.00
N ALA A 46 14.76 -5.28 -34.13
CA ALA A 46 14.63 -4.87 -32.76
C ALA A 46 14.64 -3.35 -32.58
N GLU A 47 13.77 -2.84 -31.69
CA GLU A 47 13.94 -1.49 -31.14
C GLU A 47 15.25 -1.46 -30.35
N LYS A 48 16.07 -0.44 -30.54
CA LYS A 48 17.36 -0.29 -29.85
C LYS A 48 17.34 0.96 -29.00
N ILE A 49 17.45 0.77 -27.68
CA ILE A 49 17.41 1.83 -26.69
C ILE A 49 18.78 2.00 -26.06
N ASP A 50 19.43 3.13 -26.37
CA ASP A 50 20.67 3.55 -25.70
C ASP A 50 20.33 4.12 -24.32
N CYS A 51 20.78 3.47 -23.27
CA CYS A 51 20.55 3.90 -21.89
C CYS A 51 21.52 4.98 -21.40
N GLY A 52 22.57 5.30 -22.18
CA GLY A 52 23.52 6.37 -21.85
C GLY A 52 24.21 6.18 -20.49
N GLY A 53 24.52 4.96 -20.10
CA GLY A 53 25.16 4.62 -18.82
C GLY A 53 24.19 4.51 -17.62
N LYS A 54 22.87 4.63 -17.85
CA LYS A 54 21.86 4.54 -16.78
C LYS A 54 21.76 3.13 -16.21
N THR A 55 21.18 3.03 -15.02
CA THR A 55 21.00 1.75 -14.32
C THR A 55 19.65 1.12 -14.69
N ILE A 56 19.68 -0.19 -14.96
CA ILE A 56 18.48 -1.01 -15.14
C ILE A 56 18.36 -1.97 -13.97
N VAL A 57 17.20 -1.97 -13.33
CA VAL A 57 16.84 -2.91 -12.24
C VAL A 57 15.60 -3.72 -12.64
N PRO A 58 15.36 -4.90 -12.03
CA PRO A 58 14.06 -5.57 -12.16
C PRO A 58 12.94 -4.63 -11.74
N GLY A 59 11.78 -4.74 -12.36
CA GLY A 59 10.63 -3.95 -11.97
C GLY A 59 10.27 -4.16 -10.52
N PHE A 60 9.97 -3.06 -9.81
CA PHE A 60 9.59 -3.13 -8.41
C PHE A 60 8.24 -3.83 -8.25
N ASN A 61 8.15 -4.69 -7.26
CA ASN A 61 6.98 -5.50 -6.93
C ASN A 61 6.56 -5.19 -5.50
N ASP A 62 5.58 -4.31 -5.34
CA ASP A 62 5.07 -3.93 -4.04
C ASP A 62 4.33 -5.11 -3.39
N SER A 63 4.88 -5.65 -2.30
CA SER A 63 4.37 -6.87 -1.68
C SER A 63 3.14 -6.66 -0.79
N HIS A 64 2.77 -5.41 -0.51
CA HIS A 64 1.55 -5.08 0.21
C HIS A 64 1.18 -3.60 0.07
N MET A 65 0.03 -3.33 -0.50
CA MET A 65 -0.58 -2.00 -0.57
C MET A 65 -2.10 -2.09 -0.79
N HIS A 66 -2.74 -0.93 -1.01
CA HIS A 66 -4.18 -0.77 -1.30
C HIS A 66 -4.35 0.14 -2.52
N ILE A 67 -4.10 -0.39 -3.72
CA ILE A 67 -3.99 0.43 -4.93
C ILE A 67 -5.29 1.15 -5.32
N LEU A 68 -6.45 0.56 -5.05
CA LEU A 68 -7.73 1.24 -5.23
C LEU A 68 -7.85 2.46 -4.30
N GLN A 69 -7.43 2.33 -3.04
CA GLN A 69 -7.42 3.44 -2.09
C GLN A 69 -6.48 4.56 -2.55
N VAL A 70 -5.33 4.22 -3.16
CA VAL A 70 -4.42 5.21 -3.75
C VAL A 70 -5.15 6.02 -4.83
N GLY A 71 -5.85 5.35 -5.74
CA GLY A 71 -6.64 6.03 -6.78
C GLY A 71 -7.76 6.90 -6.21
N CYS A 72 -8.44 6.43 -5.17
CA CYS A 72 -9.45 7.21 -4.44
C CYS A 72 -8.81 8.46 -3.82
N ALA A 73 -7.67 8.31 -3.13
CA ALA A 73 -6.97 9.42 -2.50
C ALA A 73 -6.49 10.47 -3.53
N MET A 74 -6.00 10.02 -4.69
CA MET A 74 -5.58 10.92 -5.79
C MET A 74 -6.75 11.72 -6.38
N GLN A 75 -7.96 11.16 -6.33
CA GLN A 75 -9.17 11.82 -6.84
C GLN A 75 -9.92 12.58 -5.73
N GLN A 76 -9.56 12.40 -4.47
CA GLN A 76 -10.25 13.06 -3.35
C GLN A 76 -9.82 14.52 -3.23
N LEU A 77 -10.77 15.39 -2.88
CA LEU A 77 -10.45 16.76 -2.51
C LEU A 77 -9.54 16.79 -1.28
N ASP A 78 -8.34 17.33 -1.43
CA ASP A 78 -7.42 17.57 -0.32
C ASP A 78 -7.55 19.02 0.17
N VAL A 79 -7.96 19.19 1.42
CA VAL A 79 -8.06 20.47 2.13
C VAL A 79 -7.15 20.53 3.37
N SER A 80 -6.20 19.60 3.50
CA SER A 80 -5.28 19.54 4.64
C SER A 80 -4.39 20.78 4.77
N GLY A 81 -4.12 21.46 3.66
CA GLY A 81 -3.35 22.70 3.62
C GLY A 81 -4.15 23.98 3.89
N CYS A 82 -5.49 23.91 3.96
CA CYS A 82 -6.34 25.08 4.14
C CYS A 82 -6.17 25.71 5.54
N ARG A 83 -6.17 27.03 5.60
CA ARG A 83 -6.00 27.82 6.81
C ARG A 83 -7.28 28.51 7.28
N SER A 84 -8.37 28.32 6.54
CA SER A 84 -9.70 28.83 6.89
C SER A 84 -10.80 28.02 6.19
N VAL A 85 -12.04 28.21 6.62
CA VAL A 85 -13.23 27.63 5.97
C VAL A 85 -13.41 28.20 4.56
N GLU A 86 -13.10 29.48 4.36
CA GLU A 86 -13.18 30.17 3.07
C GLU A 86 -12.24 29.52 2.03
N GLU A 87 -11.03 29.15 2.44
CA GLU A 87 -10.08 28.41 1.58
C GLU A 87 -10.61 27.01 1.24
N MET A 88 -11.27 26.32 2.17
CA MET A 88 -11.92 25.03 1.91
C MET A 88 -13.05 25.16 0.88
N ILE A 89 -13.87 26.22 0.97
CA ILE A 89 -14.94 26.52 -0.01
C ILE A 89 -14.35 26.74 -1.39
N GLU A 90 -13.29 27.53 -1.49
CA GLU A 90 -12.62 27.80 -2.77
C GLU A 90 -12.04 26.52 -3.38
N ALA A 91 -11.34 25.72 -2.55
CA ALA A 91 -10.81 24.42 -2.96
C ALA A 91 -11.91 23.46 -3.45
N GLY A 92 -13.04 23.39 -2.73
CA GLY A 92 -14.18 22.57 -3.12
C GLY A 92 -14.81 23.00 -4.45
N ARG A 93 -14.98 24.30 -4.66
CA ARG A 93 -15.49 24.85 -5.93
C ARG A 93 -14.54 24.59 -7.10
N LYS A 94 -13.25 24.78 -6.88
CA LYS A 94 -12.22 24.48 -7.88
C LYS A 94 -12.25 22.99 -8.26
N TYR A 95 -12.29 22.13 -7.24
CA TYR A 95 -12.38 20.68 -7.46
C TYR A 95 -13.60 20.29 -8.30
N LEU A 96 -14.77 20.82 -8.03
CA LEU A 96 -15.97 20.53 -8.82
C LEU A 96 -15.91 21.10 -10.24
N ALA A 97 -15.25 22.24 -10.44
CA ALA A 97 -15.02 22.78 -11.79
C ALA A 97 -14.06 21.89 -12.62
N GLU A 98 -13.09 21.27 -11.97
CA GLU A 98 -12.14 20.33 -12.60
C GLU A 98 -12.73 18.91 -12.75
N ASN A 99 -13.79 18.57 -11.99
CA ASN A 99 -14.46 17.27 -11.98
C ASN A 99 -15.98 17.42 -12.19
N PRO A 100 -16.45 17.83 -13.38
CA PRO A 100 -17.85 18.15 -13.63
C PRO A 100 -18.81 16.95 -13.49
N ASP A 101 -18.30 15.73 -13.59
CA ASP A 101 -19.09 14.49 -13.42
C ASP A 101 -19.18 14.02 -11.97
N CYS A 102 -18.64 14.77 -11.01
CA CYS A 102 -18.69 14.44 -9.59
C CYS A 102 -20.14 14.40 -9.08
N GLN A 103 -20.56 13.25 -8.55
CA GLN A 103 -21.92 13.04 -8.04
C GLN A 103 -22.04 13.24 -6.52
N GLY A 104 -20.93 13.46 -5.83
CA GLY A 104 -20.86 13.72 -4.39
C GLY A 104 -19.44 14.05 -3.97
N LEU A 105 -19.25 15.14 -3.24
CA LEU A 105 -17.95 15.57 -2.75
C LEU A 105 -17.72 15.03 -1.35
N PHE A 106 -16.66 14.26 -1.20
CA PHE A 106 -16.20 13.72 0.07
C PHE A 106 -14.73 14.09 0.31
N THR A 107 -14.44 14.58 1.50
CA THR A 107 -13.06 14.70 2.03
C THR A 107 -13.05 14.44 3.52
N GLN A 108 -11.91 14.00 4.05
CA GLN A 108 -11.68 13.80 5.49
C GLN A 108 -10.28 14.29 5.88
N THR A 109 -9.90 15.46 5.40
CA THR A 109 -8.52 15.95 5.49
C THR A 109 -8.38 17.30 6.22
N TRP A 110 -9.47 18.01 6.55
CA TRP A 110 -9.34 19.30 7.20
C TRP A 110 -9.09 19.21 8.71
N ASN A 111 -8.39 20.23 9.24
CA ASN A 111 -8.09 20.35 10.66
C ASN A 111 -8.09 21.84 11.08
N ASP A 112 -9.08 22.21 11.91
CA ASP A 112 -9.21 23.58 12.43
C ASP A 112 -8.05 24.01 13.36
N ASP A 113 -7.26 23.08 13.87
CA ASP A 113 -6.06 23.41 14.64
C ASP A 113 -4.98 24.09 13.79
N LEU A 114 -5.07 23.94 12.47
CA LEU A 114 -4.17 24.57 11.50
C LEU A 114 -4.72 25.91 10.96
N PHE A 115 -5.95 26.30 11.31
CA PHE A 115 -6.55 27.54 10.84
C PHE A 115 -5.87 28.75 11.46
N ASP A 116 -5.81 29.83 10.69
CA ASP A 116 -5.31 31.13 11.17
C ASP A 116 -6.13 31.56 12.39
N PRO A 117 -5.51 32.01 13.48
CA PRO A 117 -6.21 32.29 14.74
C PRO A 117 -7.38 33.27 14.62
N ASP A 118 -7.29 34.25 13.71
CA ASP A 118 -8.31 35.26 13.42
C ASP A 118 -9.43 34.76 12.50
N LYS A 119 -9.26 33.59 11.87
CA LYS A 119 -10.23 32.94 10.97
C LYS A 119 -10.78 31.64 11.53
N LYS A 120 -10.36 31.25 12.74
CA LYS A 120 -10.70 29.95 13.32
C LYS A 120 -12.20 29.88 13.64
N ARG A 121 -12.93 29.05 12.91
CA ARG A 121 -14.31 28.66 13.13
C ARG A 121 -14.56 27.26 12.57
N LEU A 122 -15.61 26.59 13.00
CA LEU A 122 -16.05 25.35 12.40
C LEU A 122 -16.88 25.64 11.13
N PRO A 123 -16.76 24.80 10.09
CA PRO A 123 -17.65 24.88 8.93
C PRO A 123 -19.10 24.48 9.31
N ASP A 124 -20.07 25.05 8.61
CA ASP A 124 -21.48 24.71 8.75
C ASP A 124 -22.14 24.35 7.40
N LYS A 125 -23.47 24.11 7.41
CA LYS A 125 -24.21 23.76 6.18
C LYS A 125 -24.13 24.84 5.11
N HIS A 126 -24.08 26.12 5.48
CA HIS A 126 -24.03 27.22 4.52
C HIS A 126 -22.66 27.28 3.82
N ASP A 127 -21.60 26.91 4.51
CA ASP A 127 -20.26 26.77 3.93
C ASP A 127 -20.23 25.62 2.92
N CYS A 128 -20.82 24.48 3.28
CA CYS A 128 -20.94 23.33 2.39
C CYS A 128 -21.88 23.61 1.20
N ASP A 129 -23.02 24.32 1.42
CA ASP A 129 -23.90 24.80 0.38
C ASP A 129 -23.21 25.80 -0.57
N ALA A 130 -22.28 26.60 -0.04
CA ALA A 130 -21.46 27.48 -0.85
C ALA A 130 -20.52 26.75 -1.82
N ILE A 131 -20.21 25.49 -1.55
CA ILE A 131 -19.49 24.62 -2.49
C ILE A 131 -20.47 24.07 -3.53
N SER A 132 -21.56 23.43 -3.08
CA SER A 132 -22.63 22.92 -3.95
C SER A 132 -23.93 22.67 -3.18
N THR A 133 -25.04 23.03 -3.81
CA THR A 133 -26.43 22.66 -3.39
C THR A 133 -27.02 21.55 -4.26
N GLU A 134 -26.32 21.13 -5.33
CA GLU A 134 -26.81 20.16 -6.33
C GLU A 134 -26.36 18.73 -6.05
N ILE A 135 -25.22 18.56 -5.39
CA ILE A 135 -24.68 17.26 -5.00
C ILE A 135 -24.40 17.21 -3.50
N PRO A 136 -24.37 16.02 -2.87
CA PRO A 136 -23.94 15.86 -1.49
C PRO A 136 -22.53 16.39 -1.28
N VAL A 137 -22.32 17.19 -0.23
CA VAL A 137 -21.00 17.69 0.20
C VAL A 137 -20.75 17.27 1.64
N PHE A 138 -19.67 16.51 1.85
CA PHE A 138 -19.24 15.99 3.15
C PHE A 138 -17.78 16.41 3.40
N LEU A 139 -17.58 17.28 4.36
CA LEU A 139 -16.27 17.76 4.81
C LEU A 139 -15.93 17.11 6.17
N GLY A 140 -15.30 15.95 6.15
CA GLY A 140 -14.86 15.23 7.35
C GLY A 140 -13.61 15.86 7.98
N ARG A 141 -13.62 16.01 9.30
CA ARG A 141 -12.44 16.40 10.07
C ARG A 141 -11.45 15.20 10.12
N ILE A 142 -10.16 15.49 10.08
CA ILE A 142 -9.09 14.48 10.03
C ILE A 142 -9.17 13.45 11.18
N CYS A 143 -9.75 13.81 12.32
CA CYS A 143 -9.94 12.88 13.44
C CYS A 143 -10.95 11.75 13.17
N GLY A 144 -11.81 11.89 12.14
CA GLY A 144 -12.83 10.90 11.80
C GLY A 144 -14.08 10.87 12.68
N HIS A 145 -14.18 11.76 13.68
CA HIS A 145 -15.27 11.81 14.65
C HIS A 145 -16.30 12.92 14.37
N SER A 146 -16.03 13.82 13.41
CA SER A 146 -16.97 14.89 13.05
C SER A 146 -16.85 15.29 11.59
N ALA A 147 -17.95 15.86 11.06
CA ALA A 147 -18.01 16.37 9.71
C ALA A 147 -18.98 17.56 9.61
N ALA A 148 -18.73 18.43 8.63
CA ALA A 148 -19.72 19.39 8.15
C ALA A 148 -20.34 18.87 6.84
N VAL A 149 -21.66 19.06 6.69
CA VAL A 149 -22.41 18.59 5.53
C VAL A 149 -23.33 19.69 5.00
N ASN A 150 -23.66 19.62 3.71
CA ASN A 150 -24.58 20.57 3.10
C ASN A 150 -26.05 20.26 3.40
N SER A 151 -26.94 21.20 3.06
CA SER A 151 -28.38 21.07 3.26
C SER A 151 -28.96 19.84 2.57
N LEU A 152 -28.43 19.44 1.43
CA LEU A 152 -28.86 18.23 0.69
C LEU A 152 -28.63 16.93 1.47
N ILE A 153 -27.54 16.81 2.21
CA ILE A 153 -27.30 15.64 3.09
C ILE A 153 -28.27 15.65 4.26
N LEU A 154 -28.51 16.80 4.90
CA LEU A 154 -29.50 16.91 6.00
C LEU A 154 -30.88 16.50 5.54
N GLU A 155 -31.31 16.94 4.34
CA GLU A 155 -32.58 16.54 3.73
C GLU A 155 -32.66 15.03 3.49
N LYS A 156 -31.59 14.42 2.92
CA LYS A 156 -31.52 12.98 2.70
C LYS A 156 -31.58 12.16 3.98
N MET A 157 -31.03 12.67 5.08
CA MET A 157 -31.11 12.06 6.42
C MET A 157 -32.46 12.31 7.10
N GLY A 158 -33.30 13.18 6.56
CA GLY A 158 -34.57 13.58 7.17
C GLY A 158 -34.39 14.43 8.44
N LEU A 159 -33.26 15.16 8.53
CA LEU A 159 -32.92 15.99 9.70
C LEU A 159 -33.50 17.41 9.51
N ASP A 160 -34.31 17.83 10.47
CA ASP A 160 -34.90 19.18 10.57
C ASP A 160 -35.03 19.58 12.04
N LYS A 161 -35.66 20.72 12.33
CA LYS A 161 -35.82 21.21 13.70
C LYS A 161 -36.65 20.28 14.61
N ASP A 162 -37.53 19.48 14.03
CA ASP A 162 -38.42 18.57 14.76
C ASP A 162 -37.85 17.13 14.81
N HIS A 163 -36.92 16.80 13.88
CA HIS A 163 -36.28 15.50 13.75
C HIS A 163 -34.76 15.69 13.61
N HIS A 164 -34.06 15.75 14.73
CA HIS A 164 -32.59 15.98 14.77
C HIS A 164 -31.84 15.04 15.73
N THR A 165 -32.45 13.89 16.06
CA THR A 165 -31.81 12.90 16.93
C THR A 165 -31.32 11.70 16.12
N VAL A 166 -30.05 11.38 16.28
CA VAL A 166 -29.42 10.17 15.71
C VAL A 166 -28.86 9.37 16.88
N GLU A 167 -29.22 8.09 16.99
CA GLU A 167 -28.76 7.21 18.07
C GLU A 167 -27.23 7.05 18.01
N GLY A 168 -26.57 7.36 19.13
CA GLY A 168 -25.10 7.30 19.21
C GLY A 168 -24.37 8.43 18.49
N GLY A 169 -25.09 9.44 17.99
CA GLY A 169 -24.52 10.61 17.32
C GLY A 169 -25.05 11.92 17.86
N GLU A 170 -24.41 13.02 17.50
CA GLU A 170 -24.85 14.38 17.84
C GLU A 170 -25.04 15.20 16.56
N VAL A 171 -26.16 15.92 16.50
CA VAL A 171 -26.51 16.91 15.46
C VAL A 171 -26.48 18.29 16.10
N VAL A 172 -25.55 19.14 15.66
CA VAL A 172 -25.44 20.50 16.22
C VAL A 172 -26.55 21.37 15.64
N LEU A 173 -27.26 22.07 16.53
CA LEU A 173 -28.33 23.00 16.15
C LEU A 173 -27.83 24.44 16.09
N GLY A 174 -28.33 25.18 15.12
CA GLY A 174 -28.13 26.61 15.01
C GLY A 174 -28.98 27.41 16.04
N PRO A 175 -28.81 28.73 16.12
CA PRO A 175 -29.60 29.61 16.99
C PRO A 175 -31.11 29.59 16.69
N ASP A 176 -31.48 29.18 15.50
CA ASP A 176 -32.86 29.04 14.98
C ASP A 176 -33.52 27.69 15.34
N GLY A 177 -32.75 26.79 15.96
CA GLY A 177 -33.15 25.43 16.29
C GLY A 177 -33.09 24.45 15.14
N GLU A 178 -32.61 24.85 13.97
CA GLU A 178 -32.40 23.97 12.81
C GLU A 178 -31.00 23.30 12.90
N PRO A 179 -30.82 22.08 12.34
CA PRO A 179 -29.48 21.48 12.16
C PRO A 179 -28.55 22.43 11.38
N ASN A 180 -27.39 22.74 11.97
CA ASN A 180 -26.43 23.62 11.34
C ASN A 180 -25.50 22.92 10.36
N GLY A 181 -25.63 21.59 10.20
CA GLY A 181 -24.80 20.77 9.31
C GLY A 181 -23.52 20.21 9.96
N TYR A 182 -23.21 20.53 11.22
CA TYR A 182 -22.08 19.93 11.91
C TYR A 182 -22.54 18.70 12.70
N LEU A 183 -21.91 17.56 12.43
CA LEU A 183 -22.32 16.24 12.91
C LEU A 183 -21.17 15.52 13.61
N PHE A 184 -21.49 14.76 14.68
CA PHE A 184 -20.53 13.94 15.41
C PHE A 184 -20.93 12.46 15.41
N GLU A 185 -19.92 11.57 15.53
CA GLU A 185 -20.00 10.13 15.76
C GLU A 185 -20.98 9.45 14.78
N ALA A 186 -22.00 8.74 15.28
CA ALA A 186 -22.95 8.02 14.42
C ALA A 186 -23.66 8.94 13.42
N ALA A 187 -23.95 10.19 13.77
CA ALA A 187 -24.60 11.13 12.86
C ALA A 187 -23.74 11.44 11.63
N GLN A 188 -22.42 11.64 11.80
CA GLN A 188 -21.53 11.82 10.66
C GLN A 188 -21.34 10.52 9.87
N ALA A 189 -21.37 9.34 10.52
CA ALA A 189 -21.28 8.06 9.84
C ALA A 189 -22.51 7.80 8.95
N GLU A 190 -23.72 8.13 9.43
CA GLU A 190 -24.95 8.06 8.63
C GLU A 190 -24.94 9.06 7.46
N ALA A 191 -24.46 10.29 7.69
CA ALA A 191 -24.31 11.31 6.65
C ALA A 191 -23.39 10.83 5.51
N ARG A 192 -22.34 10.08 5.82
CA ARG A 192 -21.44 9.51 4.83
C ARG A 192 -22.16 8.55 3.86
N LEU A 193 -23.21 7.85 4.31
CA LEU A 193 -24.02 6.96 3.47
C LEU A 193 -24.83 7.74 2.41
N CYS A 194 -24.99 9.06 2.57
CA CYS A 194 -25.66 9.91 1.58
C CYS A 194 -24.75 10.24 0.38
N ILE A 195 -23.44 10.01 0.50
CA ILE A 195 -22.51 10.12 -0.63
C ILE A 195 -22.75 8.91 -1.56
N PRO A 196 -22.82 9.12 -2.88
CA PRO A 196 -23.00 8.03 -3.83
C PRO A 196 -21.96 6.95 -3.66
N GLN A 197 -22.40 5.70 -3.73
CA GLN A 197 -21.50 4.56 -3.70
C GLN A 197 -20.64 4.52 -4.98
N MET A 198 -19.39 4.06 -4.84
CA MET A 198 -18.50 3.85 -5.98
C MET A 198 -19.12 2.90 -6.99
N THR A 199 -19.11 3.28 -8.27
CA THR A 199 -19.52 2.40 -9.38
C THR A 199 -18.33 1.59 -9.91
N VAL A 200 -18.60 0.60 -10.78
CA VAL A 200 -17.56 -0.16 -11.48
C VAL A 200 -16.68 0.76 -12.33
N GLU A 201 -17.27 1.73 -13.00
CA GLU A 201 -16.53 2.70 -13.83
C GLU A 201 -15.65 3.63 -12.99
N ASP A 202 -16.13 4.07 -11.82
CA ASP A 202 -15.31 4.83 -10.87
C ASP A 202 -14.11 4.01 -10.40
N ALA A 203 -14.35 2.75 -10.01
CA ALA A 203 -13.29 1.85 -9.57
C ALA A 203 -12.25 1.62 -10.69
N LYS A 204 -12.67 1.40 -11.94
CA LYS A 204 -11.77 1.27 -13.11
C LYS A 204 -10.92 2.53 -13.31
N LYS A 205 -11.55 3.71 -13.24
CA LYS A 205 -10.86 5.01 -13.33
C LYS A 205 -9.79 5.14 -12.25
N TYR A 206 -10.15 4.84 -11.00
CA TYR A 206 -9.23 4.97 -9.85
C TYR A 206 -8.09 3.96 -9.92
N TYR A 207 -8.36 2.71 -10.30
CA TYR A 207 -7.30 1.73 -10.57
C TYR A 207 -6.33 2.21 -11.64
N LEU A 208 -6.81 2.68 -12.77
CA LEU A 208 -5.94 3.15 -13.87
C LEU A 208 -5.10 4.36 -13.44
N MET A 209 -5.66 5.28 -12.66
CA MET A 209 -4.91 6.44 -12.15
C MET A 209 -3.77 5.99 -11.24
N ALA A 210 -4.07 5.14 -10.25
CA ALA A 210 -3.08 4.64 -9.31
C ALA A 210 -2.02 3.76 -10.00
N MET A 211 -2.42 2.89 -10.93
CA MET A 211 -1.51 2.04 -11.68
C MET A 211 -0.57 2.87 -12.57
N LYS A 212 -1.07 3.93 -13.23
CA LYS A 212 -0.23 4.86 -14.00
C LYS A 212 0.78 5.55 -13.10
N TYR A 213 0.34 6.06 -11.95
CA TYR A 213 1.25 6.64 -10.96
C TYR A 213 2.29 5.63 -10.48
N GLY A 214 1.89 4.38 -10.22
CA GLY A 214 2.81 3.31 -9.82
C GLY A 214 3.89 3.02 -10.88
N VAL A 215 3.52 2.90 -12.17
CA VAL A 215 4.51 2.64 -13.23
C VAL A 215 5.42 3.84 -13.49
N GLU A 216 4.98 5.06 -13.24
CA GLU A 216 5.83 6.27 -13.25
C GLU A 216 6.91 6.21 -12.17
N HIS A 217 6.66 5.48 -11.07
CA HIS A 217 7.60 5.23 -9.98
C HIS A 217 8.32 3.87 -10.09
N GLY A 218 8.19 3.19 -11.25
CA GLY A 218 8.92 1.95 -11.53
C GLY A 218 8.26 0.68 -10.99
N MET A 219 7.04 0.75 -10.48
CA MET A 219 6.30 -0.44 -10.08
C MET A 219 5.82 -1.21 -11.32
N THR A 220 6.08 -2.50 -11.35
CA THR A 220 5.61 -3.40 -12.42
C THR A 220 4.60 -4.41 -11.92
N THR A 221 4.54 -4.61 -10.62
CA THR A 221 3.57 -5.47 -9.93
C THR A 221 3.13 -4.82 -8.63
N THR A 222 1.85 -5.00 -8.30
CA THR A 222 1.28 -4.71 -6.98
C THR A 222 0.62 -5.96 -6.40
N GLN A 223 0.87 -6.26 -5.12
CA GLN A 223 0.12 -7.21 -4.32
C GLN A 223 -0.82 -6.41 -3.42
N SER A 224 -2.07 -6.29 -3.83
CA SER A 224 -2.98 -5.30 -3.25
C SER A 224 -4.16 -5.92 -2.52
N ASN A 225 -4.45 -5.39 -1.33
CA ASN A 225 -5.65 -5.73 -0.57
C ASN A 225 -6.71 -4.64 -0.76
N ASP A 226 -7.57 -4.84 -1.76
CA ASP A 226 -8.65 -3.89 -2.09
C ASP A 226 -10.05 -4.40 -1.73
N TYR A 227 -10.19 -5.71 -1.47
CA TYR A 227 -11.49 -6.30 -1.14
C TYR A 227 -12.02 -5.76 0.17
N THR A 228 -13.24 -5.25 0.14
CA THR A 228 -13.99 -4.72 1.30
C THR A 228 -13.41 -3.45 1.94
N THR A 229 -12.37 -2.84 1.37
CA THR A 229 -11.72 -1.67 1.98
C THR A 229 -12.45 -0.35 1.67
N VAL A 230 -12.80 -0.09 0.40
CA VAL A 230 -13.42 1.18 -0.03
C VAL A 230 -14.67 1.00 -0.89
N ALA A 231 -14.90 -0.22 -1.39
CA ALA A 231 -16.07 -0.57 -2.20
C ALA A 231 -16.48 -2.02 -1.92
N PRO A 232 -17.74 -2.40 -2.23
CA PRO A 232 -18.17 -3.80 -2.20
C PRO A 232 -17.27 -4.69 -3.06
N LYS A 233 -17.01 -5.91 -2.59
CA LYS A 233 -16.16 -6.91 -3.26
C LYS A 233 -16.53 -7.10 -4.74
N GLU A 234 -17.83 -7.12 -5.06
CA GLU A 234 -18.33 -7.33 -6.40
C GLU A 234 -17.92 -6.23 -7.36
N ILE A 235 -17.94 -4.96 -6.90
CA ILE A 235 -17.51 -3.80 -7.69
C ILE A 235 -16.01 -3.86 -7.96
N VAL A 236 -15.22 -4.13 -6.90
CA VAL A 236 -13.76 -4.28 -7.00
C VAL A 236 -13.38 -5.38 -7.98
N LYS A 237 -14.00 -6.55 -7.84
CA LYS A 237 -13.75 -7.72 -8.67
C LYS A 237 -14.11 -7.46 -10.12
N GLN A 238 -15.31 -6.93 -10.39
CA GLN A 238 -15.76 -6.64 -11.74
C GLN A 238 -14.85 -5.59 -12.41
N ALA A 239 -14.51 -4.52 -11.73
CA ALA A 239 -13.63 -3.48 -12.27
C ALA A 239 -12.26 -4.03 -12.67
N LEU A 240 -11.63 -4.82 -11.80
CA LEU A 240 -10.34 -5.45 -12.08
C LEU A 240 -10.43 -6.44 -13.25
N GLU A 241 -11.40 -7.37 -13.22
CA GLU A 241 -11.55 -8.36 -14.28
C GLU A 241 -11.79 -7.71 -15.65
N GLU A 242 -12.62 -6.67 -15.74
CA GLU A 242 -12.85 -5.91 -16.97
C GLU A 242 -11.59 -5.20 -17.48
N LEU A 243 -10.85 -4.50 -16.62
CA LEU A 243 -9.60 -3.82 -16.99
C LEU A 243 -8.54 -4.77 -17.53
N TYR A 244 -8.36 -5.92 -16.86
CA TYR A 244 -7.36 -6.90 -17.28
C TYR A 244 -7.81 -7.71 -18.50
N ALA A 245 -9.10 -8.00 -18.65
CA ALA A 245 -9.64 -8.63 -19.85
C ALA A 245 -9.53 -7.73 -21.08
N ALA A 246 -9.69 -6.41 -20.90
CA ALA A 246 -9.49 -5.41 -21.96
C ALA A 246 -8.00 -5.14 -22.28
N GLY A 247 -7.07 -5.56 -21.40
CA GLY A 247 -5.65 -5.28 -21.55
C GLY A 247 -5.27 -3.81 -21.32
N GLU A 248 -6.08 -3.09 -20.55
CA GLU A 248 -5.90 -1.66 -20.23
C GLU A 248 -4.99 -1.43 -19.03
N ALA A 249 -4.88 -2.40 -18.11
CA ALA A 249 -4.05 -2.29 -16.93
C ALA A 249 -2.56 -2.32 -17.29
N PRO A 250 -1.76 -1.31 -16.86
CA PRO A 250 -0.37 -1.17 -17.26
C PRO A 250 0.62 -1.98 -16.42
N MET A 251 0.17 -2.67 -15.38
CA MET A 251 1.02 -3.46 -14.46
C MET A 251 0.39 -4.79 -14.10
N ARG A 252 1.18 -5.68 -13.49
CA ARG A 252 0.65 -6.93 -12.92
C ARG A 252 -0.05 -6.65 -11.59
N TYR A 253 -1.08 -7.44 -11.31
CA TYR A 253 -1.84 -7.36 -10.06
C TYR A 253 -1.98 -8.74 -9.42
N VAL A 254 -1.70 -8.81 -8.13
CA VAL A 254 -1.95 -9.99 -7.30
C VAL A 254 -2.88 -9.58 -6.17
N GLY A 255 -4.11 -10.12 -6.17
CA GLY A 255 -5.11 -9.78 -5.16
C GLY A 255 -4.80 -10.42 -3.82
N GLN A 256 -4.60 -9.64 -2.77
CA GLN A 256 -4.64 -10.09 -1.38
C GLN A 256 -6.09 -10.02 -0.90
N CYS A 257 -6.79 -11.15 -0.96
CA CYS A 257 -8.23 -11.17 -0.82
C CYS A 257 -8.68 -11.20 0.64
N GLY A 258 -9.25 -10.10 1.13
CA GLY A 258 -9.72 -9.96 2.51
C GLY A 258 -10.73 -11.03 2.89
N CYS A 259 -10.49 -11.71 4.03
CA CYS A 259 -11.38 -12.70 4.63
C CYS A 259 -11.45 -12.45 6.14
N GLU A 260 -12.62 -12.04 6.61
CA GLU A 260 -12.86 -11.68 8.01
C GLU A 260 -13.51 -12.81 8.82
N ASN A 261 -14.06 -13.82 8.12
CA ASN A 261 -14.74 -14.96 8.73
C ASN A 261 -14.70 -16.19 7.82
N MET A 262 -15.10 -17.35 8.37
CA MET A 262 -15.09 -18.62 7.66
C MET A 262 -15.99 -18.64 6.43
N GLN A 263 -17.13 -17.92 6.44
CA GLN A 263 -18.02 -17.88 5.27
C GLN A 263 -17.31 -17.23 4.08
N GLN A 264 -16.68 -16.06 4.28
CA GLN A 264 -15.90 -15.37 3.23
C GLN A 264 -14.71 -16.21 2.77
N ALA A 265 -14.06 -16.96 3.68
CA ALA A 265 -12.97 -17.87 3.33
C ALA A 265 -13.44 -18.99 2.37
N VAL A 266 -14.59 -19.59 2.66
CA VAL A 266 -15.18 -20.64 1.80
C VAL A 266 -15.60 -20.08 0.44
N GLU A 267 -16.22 -18.91 0.39
CA GLU A 267 -16.61 -18.22 -0.83
C GLU A 267 -15.38 -17.89 -1.68
N TYR A 268 -14.32 -17.34 -1.08
CA TYR A 268 -13.08 -17.02 -1.78
C TYR A 268 -12.45 -18.24 -2.46
N VAL A 269 -12.33 -19.35 -1.72
CA VAL A 269 -11.73 -20.59 -2.27
C VAL A 269 -12.60 -21.19 -3.39
N ARG A 270 -13.91 -21.12 -3.27
CA ARG A 270 -14.85 -21.64 -4.27
C ARG A 270 -14.83 -20.82 -5.57
N ASP A 271 -14.83 -19.49 -5.46
CA ASP A 271 -15.15 -18.59 -6.56
C ASP A 271 -13.91 -17.96 -7.22
N ASP A 272 -12.84 -17.73 -6.46
CA ASP A 272 -11.76 -16.85 -6.88
C ASP A 272 -10.36 -17.48 -6.85
N TRP A 273 -10.04 -18.32 -5.86
CA TRP A 273 -8.69 -18.88 -5.70
C TRP A 273 -8.18 -19.58 -6.96
N GLY A 274 -6.98 -19.20 -7.39
CA GLY A 274 -6.31 -19.78 -8.56
C GLY A 274 -6.78 -19.25 -9.92
N ARG A 275 -7.77 -18.35 -9.95
CA ARG A 275 -8.22 -17.69 -11.20
C ARG A 275 -7.23 -16.61 -11.62
N LYS A 276 -7.15 -16.43 -12.95
CA LYS A 276 -6.32 -15.41 -13.60
C LYS A 276 -7.09 -14.74 -14.72
N VAL A 277 -6.85 -13.44 -14.91
CA VAL A 277 -7.37 -12.64 -16.02
C VAL A 277 -6.22 -11.78 -16.56
N GLY A 278 -5.69 -12.09 -17.73
CA GLY A 278 -4.52 -11.36 -18.26
C GLY A 278 -3.33 -11.37 -17.28
N LEU A 279 -2.88 -10.19 -16.87
CA LEU A 279 -1.77 -10.00 -15.91
C LEU A 279 -2.24 -9.94 -14.44
N MET A 280 -3.53 -10.20 -14.17
CA MET A 280 -4.10 -10.28 -12.83
C MET A 280 -4.20 -11.73 -12.38
N GLU A 281 -3.92 -11.99 -11.09
CA GLU A 281 -4.23 -13.26 -10.44
C GLU A 281 -4.76 -13.04 -9.02
N TYR A 282 -5.63 -13.96 -8.57
CA TYR A 282 -6.13 -14.00 -7.20
C TYR A 282 -5.10 -14.71 -6.33
N GLY A 283 -4.55 -13.97 -5.36
CA GLY A 283 -3.40 -14.34 -4.54
C GLY A 283 -3.76 -14.83 -3.13
N PRO A 284 -3.00 -14.47 -2.10
CA PRO A 284 -3.22 -14.96 -0.74
C PRO A 284 -4.54 -14.48 -0.13
N ALA A 285 -5.08 -15.29 0.79
CA ALA A 285 -6.13 -14.84 1.69
C ALA A 285 -5.55 -13.86 2.71
N LYS A 286 -6.14 -12.66 2.83
CA LYS A 286 -5.69 -11.61 3.76
C LYS A 286 -6.55 -11.59 5.01
N MET A 287 -5.89 -11.55 6.16
CA MET A 287 -6.53 -11.38 7.47
C MET A 287 -5.90 -10.22 8.25
N PHE A 288 -6.63 -9.69 9.23
CA PHE A 288 -6.17 -8.64 10.14
C PHE A 288 -6.23 -9.14 11.57
N LYS A 289 -5.09 -9.26 12.26
CA LYS A 289 -5.05 -9.68 13.66
C LYS A 289 -5.18 -8.50 14.61
N ASP A 290 -4.51 -7.38 14.31
CA ASP A 290 -4.49 -6.21 15.19
C ASP A 290 -4.65 -4.87 14.43
N GLY A 291 -4.33 -3.79 15.08
CA GLY A 291 -4.34 -2.44 14.50
C GLY A 291 -2.93 -1.84 14.36
N SER A 292 -2.76 -0.53 14.57
CA SER A 292 -1.52 0.21 14.29
C SER A 292 -0.77 0.64 15.57
N LEU A 293 0.56 0.81 15.45
CA LEU A 293 1.42 1.28 16.55
C LEU A 293 1.07 2.71 16.98
N GLY A 294 0.91 3.61 16.02
CA GLY A 294 0.64 5.04 16.29
C GLY A 294 -0.64 5.26 17.08
N ALA A 295 -1.72 4.56 16.73
CA ALA A 295 -3.01 4.65 17.41
C ALA A 295 -3.11 3.83 18.72
N ARG A 296 -2.07 3.14 19.15
CA ARG A 296 -2.06 2.19 20.26
C ARG A 296 -3.12 1.09 20.13
N SER A 297 -3.40 0.68 18.91
CA SER A 297 -4.32 -0.42 18.59
C SER A 297 -3.59 -1.69 18.12
N ALA A 298 -2.27 -1.65 17.91
CA ALA A 298 -1.46 -2.85 17.74
C ALA A 298 -1.46 -3.69 19.03
N MET A 299 -1.61 -5.01 18.91
CA MET A 299 -1.76 -5.93 20.05
C MET A 299 -0.40 -6.22 20.70
N MET A 300 -0.18 -5.62 21.87
CA MET A 300 1.07 -5.71 22.62
C MET A 300 0.95 -6.73 23.76
N ARG A 301 1.95 -7.63 23.92
CA ARG A 301 1.96 -8.65 24.99
C ARG A 301 1.88 -8.03 26.40
N ASN A 302 2.62 -6.95 26.64
CA ASN A 302 2.74 -6.33 27.95
C ASN A 302 2.09 -4.94 28.04
N GLY A 303 1.35 -4.52 27.01
CA GLY A 303 0.83 -3.17 26.87
C GLY A 303 1.91 -2.18 26.35
N TYR A 304 1.50 -0.94 26.15
CA TYR A 304 2.39 0.11 25.67
C TYR A 304 3.23 0.69 26.79
N ALA A 305 4.49 1.05 26.53
CA ALA A 305 5.39 1.59 27.55
C ALA A 305 4.91 2.97 28.06
N ASP A 306 4.29 3.77 27.21
CA ASP A 306 3.71 5.08 27.54
C ASP A 306 2.23 5.00 28.01
N ASP A 307 1.58 3.84 27.88
CA ASP A 307 0.24 3.56 28.42
C ASP A 307 0.09 2.05 28.69
N PRO A 308 0.52 1.56 29.85
CA PRO A 308 0.48 0.12 30.18
C PRO A 308 -0.92 -0.51 30.22
N ASN A 309 -1.98 0.31 30.27
CA ASN A 309 -3.37 -0.17 30.25
C ASN A 309 -3.86 -0.43 28.81
N ALA A 310 -3.29 0.25 27.83
CA ALA A 310 -3.56 -0.01 26.42
C ALA A 310 -2.80 -1.26 25.97
N LYS A 311 -3.51 -2.26 25.48
CA LYS A 311 -2.93 -3.51 24.94
C LYS A 311 -3.19 -3.72 23.45
N GLY A 312 -3.88 -2.76 22.81
CA GLY A 312 -4.35 -2.88 21.45
C GLY A 312 -5.64 -3.69 21.31
N VAL A 313 -5.95 -4.08 20.09
CA VAL A 313 -7.19 -4.79 19.75
C VAL A 313 -6.87 -6.14 19.13
N ASP A 314 -7.64 -7.16 19.48
CA ASP A 314 -7.68 -8.44 18.78
C ASP A 314 -8.89 -8.40 17.83
N ARG A 315 -8.63 -8.43 16.52
CA ARG A 315 -9.69 -8.28 15.51
C ARG A 315 -10.37 -9.58 15.13
N ILE A 316 -9.69 -10.71 15.31
CA ILE A 316 -10.22 -12.05 15.05
C ILE A 316 -9.88 -12.94 16.23
N PRO A 317 -10.87 -13.55 16.92
CA PRO A 317 -10.63 -14.51 17.99
C PRO A 317 -9.68 -15.64 17.56
N GLU A 318 -8.81 -16.06 18.45
CA GLU A 318 -7.74 -17.02 18.13
C GLU A 318 -8.25 -18.34 17.56
N ASP A 319 -9.34 -18.87 18.08
CA ASP A 319 -9.94 -20.11 17.62
C ASP A 319 -10.55 -19.99 16.23
N GLU A 320 -11.17 -18.86 15.91
CA GLU A 320 -11.70 -18.57 14.56
C GLU A 320 -10.56 -18.38 13.56
N GLN A 321 -9.54 -17.58 13.90
CA GLN A 321 -8.36 -17.39 13.06
C GLN A 321 -7.66 -18.71 12.77
N LEU A 322 -7.43 -19.54 13.79
CA LEU A 322 -6.81 -20.85 13.64
C LEU A 322 -7.62 -21.79 12.75
N ALA A 323 -8.96 -21.77 12.88
CA ALA A 323 -9.84 -22.56 12.02
C ALA A 323 -9.74 -22.12 10.55
N MET A 324 -9.69 -20.82 10.29
CA MET A 324 -9.52 -20.28 8.94
C MET A 324 -8.15 -20.63 8.35
N ILE A 325 -7.06 -20.50 9.14
CA ILE A 325 -5.71 -20.88 8.68
C ILE A 325 -5.66 -22.36 8.31
N ARG A 326 -6.25 -23.26 9.13
CA ARG A 326 -6.34 -24.70 8.82
C ARG A 326 -7.12 -24.95 7.53
N PHE A 327 -8.25 -24.29 7.36
CA PHE A 327 -9.05 -24.40 6.13
C PHE A 327 -8.24 -24.00 4.89
N PHE A 328 -7.56 -22.85 4.93
CA PHE A 328 -6.72 -22.38 3.83
C PHE A 328 -5.53 -23.33 3.56
N GLN A 329 -4.86 -23.80 4.59
CA GLN A 329 -3.78 -24.79 4.49
C GLN A 329 -4.26 -26.07 3.77
N ASP A 330 -5.43 -26.60 4.13
CA ASP A 330 -6.01 -27.79 3.52
C ASP A 330 -6.39 -27.58 2.04
N LYS A 331 -6.65 -26.35 1.64
CA LYS A 331 -6.95 -25.93 0.26
C LYS A 331 -5.73 -25.48 -0.53
N GLY A 332 -4.56 -25.44 0.07
CA GLY A 332 -3.33 -25.01 -0.58
C GLY A 332 -3.25 -23.50 -0.82
N VAL A 333 -3.95 -22.72 -0.01
CA VAL A 333 -4.02 -21.26 -0.10
C VAL A 333 -3.01 -20.64 0.84
N THR A 334 -2.21 -19.70 0.34
CA THR A 334 -1.37 -18.84 1.18
C THR A 334 -2.25 -17.93 2.05
N VAL A 335 -1.87 -17.77 3.31
CA VAL A 335 -2.48 -16.79 4.22
C VAL A 335 -1.49 -15.68 4.49
N ALA A 336 -1.93 -14.42 4.37
CA ALA A 336 -1.18 -13.23 4.70
C ALA A 336 -1.91 -12.48 5.82
N THR A 337 -1.30 -12.41 7.02
CA THR A 337 -1.94 -11.79 8.18
C THR A 337 -1.25 -10.50 8.57
N HIS A 338 -2.01 -9.41 8.67
CA HIS A 338 -1.56 -8.16 9.25
C HIS A 338 -1.27 -8.37 10.75
N CYS A 339 -0.03 -8.14 11.18
CA CYS A 339 0.37 -8.14 12.58
C CYS A 339 1.47 -7.10 12.80
N ILE A 340 1.17 -6.11 13.63
CA ILE A 340 2.09 -5.03 14.00
C ILE A 340 2.67 -5.23 15.39
N GLY A 341 1.82 -5.48 16.39
CA GLY A 341 2.24 -5.68 17.78
C GLY A 341 2.87 -7.04 18.03
N ASP A 342 3.78 -7.09 18.99
CA ASP A 342 4.49 -8.32 19.38
C ASP A 342 3.53 -9.42 19.88
N GLY A 343 2.38 -9.06 20.45
CA GLY A 343 1.34 -10.00 20.83
C GLY A 343 0.66 -10.64 19.60
N ALA A 344 0.31 -9.85 18.59
CA ALA A 344 -0.31 -10.33 17.37
C ALA A 344 0.64 -11.24 16.57
N ILE A 345 1.91 -10.85 16.47
CA ILE A 345 2.95 -11.63 15.78
C ILE A 345 3.16 -12.96 16.49
N ASP A 346 3.32 -12.95 17.83
CA ASP A 346 3.57 -14.16 18.62
C ASP A 346 2.44 -15.20 18.47
N VAL A 347 1.20 -14.77 18.56
CA VAL A 347 0.02 -15.63 18.40
C VAL A 347 -0.08 -16.17 16.97
N THR A 348 0.07 -15.31 15.95
CA THR A 348 -0.09 -15.70 14.56
C THR A 348 1.01 -16.64 14.10
N GLN A 349 2.30 -16.39 14.46
CA GLN A 349 3.39 -17.30 14.10
C GLN A 349 3.24 -18.68 14.73
N LYS A 350 2.74 -18.78 15.95
CA LYS A 350 2.45 -20.08 16.59
C LYS A 350 1.31 -20.82 15.89
N MET A 351 0.28 -20.12 15.43
CA MET A 351 -0.79 -20.72 14.63
C MET A 351 -0.25 -21.25 13.31
N TYR A 352 0.60 -20.48 12.60
CA TYR A 352 1.23 -20.94 11.37
C TYR A 352 2.10 -22.16 11.61
N ALA A 353 2.94 -22.17 12.65
CA ALA A 353 3.74 -23.32 13.03
C ALA A 353 2.89 -24.55 13.37
N GLN A 354 1.79 -24.39 14.08
CA GLN A 354 0.86 -25.47 14.41
C GLN A 354 0.22 -26.10 13.18
N VAL A 355 -0.06 -25.30 12.14
CA VAL A 355 -0.81 -25.74 10.96
C VAL A 355 0.11 -26.18 9.83
N ALA A 356 1.17 -25.42 9.54
CA ALA A 356 2.08 -25.64 8.42
C ALA A 356 3.39 -26.35 8.81
N GLY A 357 3.67 -26.48 10.11
CA GLY A 357 4.94 -27.04 10.60
C GLY A 357 6.14 -26.15 10.24
N THR A 358 7.32 -26.78 10.14
CA THR A 358 8.56 -26.06 9.80
C THR A 358 8.76 -25.86 8.29
N GLU A 359 8.02 -26.55 7.44
CA GLU A 359 8.17 -26.41 5.98
C GLU A 359 7.50 -25.17 5.44
N ASN A 360 6.38 -24.76 6.05
CA ASN A 360 5.51 -23.66 5.56
C ASN A 360 5.32 -23.71 4.04
N LYS A 361 4.92 -24.85 3.51
CA LYS A 361 4.86 -25.15 2.07
C LYS A 361 4.08 -24.12 1.26
N TYR A 362 3.03 -23.54 1.86
CA TYR A 362 2.18 -22.56 1.18
C TYR A 362 2.60 -21.12 1.49
N ARG A 363 3.78 -20.91 2.10
CA ARG A 363 4.39 -19.60 2.32
C ARG A 363 3.47 -18.63 3.05
N HIS A 364 2.82 -19.11 4.14
CA HIS A 364 2.09 -18.19 5.01
C HIS A 364 3.02 -17.09 5.47
N ASN A 365 2.53 -15.85 5.46
CA ASN A 365 3.36 -14.71 5.77
C ASN A 365 2.70 -13.75 6.77
N ILE A 366 3.52 -12.98 7.46
CA ILE A 366 3.12 -11.92 8.37
C ILE A 366 3.43 -10.59 7.69
N ILE A 367 2.38 -9.79 7.48
CA ILE A 367 2.51 -8.44 6.94
C ILE A 367 2.78 -7.48 8.09
N HIS A 368 3.64 -6.52 7.85
CA HIS A 368 4.24 -5.53 8.74
C HIS A 368 5.36 -6.11 9.61
N TYR A 369 5.09 -7.09 10.46
CA TYR A 369 6.11 -7.70 11.31
C TYR A 369 6.97 -6.64 12.04
N GLN A 370 6.29 -5.60 12.59
CA GLN A 370 6.98 -4.39 13.06
C GLN A 370 7.67 -4.58 14.40
N ILE A 371 6.90 -4.94 15.44
CA ILE A 371 7.38 -5.00 16.82
C ILE A 371 7.72 -6.44 17.17
N THR A 372 9.02 -6.71 17.33
CA THR A 372 9.55 -8.06 17.51
C THR A 372 10.61 -8.11 18.58
N ASP A 373 10.81 -9.30 19.16
CA ASP A 373 12.03 -9.66 19.89
C ASP A 373 12.81 -10.76 19.16
N MET A 374 14.04 -11.00 19.56
CA MET A 374 14.93 -11.97 18.89
C MET A 374 14.45 -13.42 18.99
N ASP A 375 13.64 -13.77 19.98
CA ASP A 375 13.12 -15.14 20.08
C ASP A 375 11.98 -15.35 19.08
N MET A 376 11.18 -14.31 18.81
CA MET A 376 10.19 -14.32 17.74
C MET A 376 10.86 -14.42 16.36
N VAL A 377 11.94 -13.67 16.13
CA VAL A 377 12.69 -13.72 14.86
C VAL A 377 13.28 -15.11 14.62
N LYS A 378 13.85 -15.74 15.64
CA LYS A 378 14.35 -17.13 15.57
C LYS A 378 13.22 -18.12 15.26
N PHE A 379 12.07 -17.97 15.93
CA PHE A 379 10.90 -18.82 15.71
C PHE A 379 10.37 -18.69 14.27
N THR A 380 10.28 -17.46 13.75
CA THR A 380 9.90 -17.17 12.36
C THR A 380 10.83 -17.90 11.38
N LYS A 381 12.16 -17.85 11.62
CA LYS A 381 13.15 -18.57 10.81
C LYS A 381 12.98 -20.09 10.90
N GLU A 382 12.83 -20.63 12.11
CA GLU A 382 12.69 -22.08 12.35
C GLU A 382 11.49 -22.68 11.60
N HIS A 383 10.42 -21.89 11.46
CA HIS A 383 9.18 -22.35 10.81
C HIS A 383 9.01 -21.83 9.38
N ASN A 384 10.06 -21.25 8.79
CA ASN A 384 10.05 -20.71 7.42
C ASN A 384 8.84 -19.79 7.14
N ILE A 385 8.42 -19.00 8.14
CA ILE A 385 7.36 -18.02 7.98
C ILE A 385 7.92 -16.83 7.19
N LEU A 386 7.20 -16.38 6.16
CA LEU A 386 7.58 -15.22 5.38
C LEU A 386 7.15 -13.95 6.11
N VAL A 387 7.84 -12.86 5.81
CA VAL A 387 7.47 -11.54 6.32
C VAL A 387 7.40 -10.51 5.19
N SER A 388 6.54 -9.51 5.34
CA SER A 388 6.43 -8.38 4.42
C SER A 388 6.58 -7.09 5.21
N TYR A 389 7.70 -6.41 5.04
CA TYR A 389 8.00 -5.14 5.71
C TYR A 389 7.57 -3.93 4.89
N GLN A 390 7.34 -2.83 5.59
CA GLN A 390 7.19 -1.50 5.02
C GLN A 390 8.29 -0.58 5.57
N PRO A 391 9.50 -0.60 5.00
CA PRO A 391 10.58 0.25 5.49
C PRO A 391 10.23 1.73 5.56
N VAL A 392 9.37 2.21 4.67
CA VAL A 392 8.89 3.60 4.61
C VAL A 392 8.15 4.02 5.89
N PHE A 393 7.57 3.10 6.66
CA PHE A 393 6.96 3.42 7.96
C PHE A 393 7.94 4.05 8.95
N LEU A 394 9.24 3.78 8.80
CA LEU A 394 10.26 4.44 9.62
C LEU A 394 10.27 5.97 9.48
N LEU A 395 9.75 6.55 8.39
CA LEU A 395 9.65 8.01 8.27
C LEU A 395 8.92 8.66 9.45
N TYR A 396 7.92 7.97 9.98
CA TYR A 396 7.14 8.40 11.13
C TYR A 396 7.48 7.61 12.41
N ASP A 397 7.57 6.30 12.33
CA ASP A 397 7.65 5.41 13.49
C ASP A 397 8.97 5.56 14.27
N LEU A 398 10.08 5.95 13.61
CA LEU A 398 11.35 6.23 14.32
C LEU A 398 11.22 7.32 15.40
N HIS A 399 10.20 8.18 15.31
CA HIS A 399 9.93 9.22 16.29
C HIS A 399 9.08 8.75 17.49
N ILE A 400 8.39 7.62 17.36
CA ILE A 400 7.43 7.16 18.37
C ILE A 400 7.70 5.76 18.92
N VAL A 401 8.43 4.90 18.21
CA VAL A 401 8.56 3.47 18.55
C VAL A 401 9.13 3.26 19.96
N GLU A 402 10.18 4.00 20.34
CA GLU A 402 10.77 3.86 21.68
C GLU A 402 9.79 4.29 22.79
N SER A 403 8.99 5.33 22.56
CA SER A 403 7.97 5.74 23.51
C SER A 403 6.84 4.73 23.63
N ARG A 404 6.48 4.04 22.52
CA ARG A 404 5.41 3.04 22.49
C ARG A 404 5.82 1.70 23.08
N CYS A 405 7.04 1.23 22.80
CA CYS A 405 7.49 -0.13 23.11
C CYS A 405 8.52 -0.20 24.24
N GLY A 406 9.11 0.93 24.62
CA GLY A 406 10.33 0.96 25.43
C GLY A 406 11.58 0.65 24.58
N HIS A 407 12.73 1.11 25.03
CA HIS A 407 13.99 1.06 24.29
C HIS A 407 14.39 -0.36 23.86
N ASP A 408 14.38 -1.32 24.81
CA ASP A 408 14.90 -2.67 24.56
C ASP A 408 14.11 -3.44 23.48
N LEU A 409 12.78 -3.29 23.46
CA LEU A 409 11.93 -3.92 22.44
C LEU A 409 12.03 -3.17 21.11
N ALA A 410 12.09 -1.84 21.15
CA ALA A 410 12.25 -1.00 19.96
C ALA A 410 13.54 -1.35 19.20
N MET A 411 14.67 -1.56 19.91
CA MET A 411 15.95 -1.92 19.28
C MET A 411 15.99 -3.31 18.64
N GLN A 412 15.02 -4.18 18.92
CA GLN A 412 14.84 -5.49 18.30
C GLN A 412 13.76 -5.51 17.22
N SER A 413 13.09 -4.37 17.03
CA SER A 413 11.99 -4.18 16.07
C SER A 413 12.50 -3.64 14.73
N TYR A 414 11.70 -3.77 13.67
CA TYR A 414 12.11 -3.37 12.30
C TYR A 414 13.47 -3.98 11.92
N CYS A 415 13.63 -5.26 12.19
CA CYS A 415 14.90 -5.99 12.11
C CYS A 415 15.20 -6.49 10.67
N PHE A 416 15.26 -5.55 9.70
CA PHE A 416 15.37 -5.87 8.27
C PHE A 416 16.62 -6.65 7.91
N LYS A 417 17.79 -6.18 8.41
CA LYS A 417 19.08 -6.82 8.14
C LYS A 417 19.22 -8.12 8.90
N THR A 418 18.85 -8.14 10.18
CA THR A 418 18.86 -9.36 10.99
C THR A 418 18.00 -10.45 10.36
N ALA A 419 16.77 -10.15 9.91
CA ALA A 419 15.91 -11.09 9.21
C ALA A 419 16.60 -11.65 7.93
N LYS A 420 17.20 -10.77 7.12
CA LYS A 420 17.95 -11.16 5.92
C LYS A 420 19.15 -12.06 6.25
N GLU A 421 19.99 -11.70 7.23
CA GLU A 421 21.17 -12.44 7.63
C GLU A 421 20.82 -13.81 8.22
N MET A 422 19.70 -13.95 8.89
CA MET A 422 19.15 -15.23 9.35
C MET A 422 18.53 -16.05 8.21
N GLY A 423 18.38 -15.48 7.01
CA GLY A 423 17.80 -16.15 5.84
C GLY A 423 16.28 -16.29 5.94
N ILE A 424 15.59 -15.34 6.56
CA ILE A 424 14.13 -15.19 6.48
C ILE A 424 13.80 -14.56 5.13
N HIS A 425 12.84 -15.11 4.41
CA HIS A 425 12.31 -14.48 3.20
C HIS A 425 11.49 -13.25 3.59
N ALA A 426 12.03 -12.06 3.31
CA ALA A 426 11.47 -10.77 3.70
C ALA A 426 11.26 -9.90 2.46
N SER A 427 10.00 -9.70 2.08
CA SER A 427 9.60 -8.83 0.97
C SER A 427 9.31 -7.41 1.44
N TYR A 428 9.33 -6.43 0.51
CA TYR A 428 9.01 -5.04 0.80
C TYR A 428 7.75 -4.57 0.06
N GLY A 429 6.95 -3.79 0.77
CA GLY A 429 5.78 -3.09 0.25
C GLY A 429 5.66 -1.70 0.88
N THR A 430 4.71 -0.89 0.44
CA THR A 430 4.50 0.47 0.93
C THR A 430 3.32 0.61 1.89
N ASP A 431 2.37 -0.33 1.81
CA ASP A 431 1.04 -0.19 2.43
C ASP A 431 0.31 1.10 2.00
N SER A 432 0.65 1.59 0.80
CA SER A 432 0.05 2.84 0.27
C SER A 432 -1.49 2.70 0.17
N PRO A 433 -2.27 3.73 0.57
CA PRO A 433 -1.89 5.12 0.79
C PRO A 433 -1.53 5.49 2.24
N VAL A 434 -1.26 4.54 3.15
CA VAL A 434 -0.74 4.88 4.48
C VAL A 434 0.55 5.68 4.33
N GLU A 435 1.43 5.23 3.42
CA GLU A 435 2.59 5.98 2.96
C GLU A 435 2.56 6.11 1.42
N ASN A 436 3.46 6.93 0.87
CA ASN A 436 3.54 7.08 -0.59
C ASN A 436 4.03 5.79 -1.27
N CYS A 437 3.44 5.43 -2.41
CA CYS A 437 3.80 4.21 -3.15
C CYS A 437 5.09 4.32 -3.98
N ASN A 438 6.02 5.22 -3.61
CA ASN A 438 7.32 5.33 -4.27
C ASN A 438 8.30 4.28 -3.74
N PRO A 439 8.70 3.26 -4.53
CA PRO A 439 9.67 2.23 -4.11
C PRO A 439 11.02 2.81 -3.68
N LEU A 440 11.48 3.89 -4.30
CA LEU A 440 12.78 4.50 -3.99
C LEU A 440 12.78 5.18 -2.62
N ALA A 441 11.64 5.71 -2.17
CA ALA A 441 11.47 6.18 -0.80
C ALA A 441 11.59 5.02 0.21
N ASN A 442 11.01 3.87 -0.13
CA ASN A 442 11.08 2.67 0.69
C ASN A 442 12.52 2.13 0.78
N LEU A 443 13.24 2.07 -0.36
CA LEU A 443 14.65 1.69 -0.40
C LEU A 443 15.52 2.67 0.42
N TYR A 444 15.27 3.98 0.30
CA TYR A 444 15.95 4.99 1.12
C TYR A 444 15.82 4.69 2.62
N CYS A 445 14.61 4.42 3.08
CA CYS A 445 14.36 4.11 4.49
C CYS A 445 15.07 2.82 4.94
N ALA A 446 15.05 1.77 4.12
CA ALA A 446 15.72 0.51 4.43
C ALA A 446 17.25 0.66 4.53
N VAL A 447 17.84 1.50 3.67
CA VAL A 447 19.30 1.69 3.57
C VAL A 447 19.81 2.69 4.61
N THR A 448 19.08 3.78 4.86
CA THR A 448 19.56 4.87 5.71
C THR A 448 18.98 4.85 7.11
N ARG A 449 17.76 4.32 7.29
CA ARG A 449 16.97 4.37 8.53
C ARG A 449 16.80 5.79 9.07
N LYS A 450 16.59 6.75 8.16
CA LYS A 450 16.43 8.18 8.43
C LYS A 450 15.11 8.68 7.88
N ASP A 451 14.59 9.75 8.48
CA ASP A 451 13.50 10.51 7.87
C ASP A 451 13.99 11.29 6.62
N PHE A 452 13.06 11.91 5.87
CA PHE A 452 13.45 12.68 4.68
C PHE A 452 14.26 13.95 4.97
N LYS A 453 14.36 14.38 6.25
CA LYS A 453 15.23 15.46 6.70
C LYS A 453 16.63 14.95 7.06
N GLY A 454 16.88 13.65 6.92
CA GLY A 454 18.16 13.01 7.24
C GLY A 454 18.38 12.77 8.73
N GLN A 455 17.31 12.71 9.52
CA GLN A 455 17.37 12.48 10.96
C GLN A 455 16.91 11.08 11.36
N PRO A 456 17.49 10.51 12.44
CA PRO A 456 18.69 10.94 13.13
C PRO A 456 19.95 10.80 12.26
N LEU A 457 21.02 11.58 12.52
CA LEU A 457 22.21 11.67 11.64
C LEU A 457 22.85 10.32 11.31
N GLU A 458 22.93 9.41 12.28
CA GLU A 458 23.49 8.07 12.09
C GLU A 458 22.44 7.02 11.62
N GLY A 459 21.18 7.43 11.48
CA GLY A 459 20.05 6.52 11.30
C GLY A 459 19.55 5.94 12.64
N TRP A 460 18.24 5.64 12.71
CA TRP A 460 17.67 4.96 13.88
C TRP A 460 18.05 3.47 13.84
N ASN A 461 18.66 2.97 14.92
CA ASN A 461 19.20 1.59 15.00
C ASN A 461 20.04 1.22 13.76
N PRO A 462 21.19 1.88 13.51
CA PRO A 462 21.93 1.78 12.25
C PRO A 462 22.52 0.38 11.99
N ALA A 463 22.54 -0.48 13.00
CA ALA A 463 22.92 -1.89 12.84
C ALA A 463 22.01 -2.64 11.86
N GLU A 464 20.76 -2.19 11.72
CA GLU A 464 19.73 -2.77 10.84
C GLU A 464 19.67 -2.12 9.44
N CYS A 465 20.61 -1.22 9.08
CA CYS A 465 20.71 -0.70 7.72
C CYS A 465 21.00 -1.80 6.70
N MET A 466 20.22 -1.81 5.62
CA MET A 466 20.39 -2.75 4.52
C MET A 466 21.44 -2.26 3.52
N SER A 467 22.07 -3.20 2.79
CA SER A 467 22.76 -2.81 1.55
C SER A 467 21.73 -2.46 0.47
N VAL A 468 22.09 -1.60 -0.48
CA VAL A 468 21.17 -1.22 -1.59
C VAL A 468 20.78 -2.47 -2.38
N GLU A 469 21.70 -3.38 -2.65
CA GLU A 469 21.43 -4.62 -3.38
C GLU A 469 20.43 -5.52 -2.64
N ASP A 470 20.59 -5.70 -1.32
CA ASP A 470 19.66 -6.51 -0.52
C ASP A 470 18.27 -5.84 -0.43
N ALA A 471 18.21 -4.51 -0.36
CA ALA A 471 16.95 -3.78 -0.36
C ALA A 471 16.23 -3.87 -1.73
N VAL A 472 16.97 -3.79 -2.85
CA VAL A 472 16.41 -4.03 -4.20
C VAL A 472 15.91 -5.48 -4.32
N ASP A 473 16.68 -6.47 -3.85
CA ASP A 473 16.26 -7.86 -3.87
C ASP A 473 14.99 -8.10 -3.04
N ALA A 474 14.84 -7.43 -1.89
CA ALA A 474 13.63 -7.51 -1.07
C ALA A 474 12.41 -6.94 -1.80
N TYR A 475 12.59 -5.88 -2.58
CA TYR A 475 11.50 -5.24 -3.35
C TYR A 475 11.26 -5.88 -4.73
N THR A 476 12.01 -6.90 -5.12
CA THR A 476 11.91 -7.57 -6.44
C THR A 476 11.85 -9.08 -6.31
N TYR A 477 12.95 -9.72 -5.98
CA TYR A 477 13.07 -11.19 -5.90
C TYR A 477 12.29 -11.79 -4.73
N GLU A 478 12.39 -11.22 -3.53
CA GLU A 478 11.69 -11.72 -2.35
C GLU A 478 10.16 -11.49 -2.47
N SER A 479 9.75 -10.38 -3.08
CA SER A 479 8.33 -10.16 -3.40
C SER A 479 7.82 -11.17 -4.43
N ALA A 480 8.64 -11.53 -5.43
CA ALA A 480 8.31 -12.60 -6.38
C ALA A 480 8.31 -13.99 -5.71
N TYR A 481 9.18 -14.21 -4.73
CA TYR A 481 9.19 -15.43 -3.93
C TYR A 481 7.86 -15.59 -3.16
N ALA A 482 7.37 -14.53 -2.55
CA ALA A 482 6.08 -14.56 -1.84
C ALA A 482 4.90 -14.98 -2.74
N GLU A 483 5.01 -14.77 -4.06
CA GLU A 483 4.02 -15.14 -5.08
C GLU A 483 4.29 -16.49 -5.76
N PHE A 484 5.31 -17.25 -5.37
CA PHE A 484 5.78 -18.45 -6.10
C PHE A 484 6.21 -18.16 -7.54
N LYS A 485 6.81 -16.99 -7.81
CA LYS A 485 7.25 -16.53 -9.14
C LYS A 485 8.77 -16.28 -9.22
N GLU A 486 9.54 -16.61 -8.21
CA GLU A 486 10.99 -16.39 -8.15
C GLU A 486 11.77 -17.04 -9.30
N GLY A 487 11.20 -18.02 -9.97
CA GLY A 487 11.79 -18.67 -11.15
C GLY A 487 11.60 -17.90 -12.46
N VAL A 488 10.72 -16.88 -12.48
CA VAL A 488 10.34 -16.15 -13.71
C VAL A 488 10.20 -14.63 -13.51
N LYS A 489 10.30 -14.12 -12.27
CA LYS A 489 10.10 -12.70 -11.93
C LYS A 489 11.09 -12.23 -10.87
N GLY A 490 11.38 -10.93 -10.83
CA GLY A 490 12.24 -10.30 -9.82
C GLY A 490 13.74 -10.35 -10.13
N ARG A 491 14.14 -10.80 -11.31
CA ARG A 491 15.53 -10.80 -11.82
C ARG A 491 15.56 -10.45 -13.30
N ILE A 492 16.70 -9.90 -13.76
CA ILE A 492 16.96 -9.70 -15.18
C ILE A 492 17.85 -10.83 -15.69
N LYS A 493 17.23 -11.98 -15.98
CA LYS A 493 17.91 -13.20 -16.45
C LYS A 493 17.18 -13.82 -17.63
N PRO A 494 17.85 -14.56 -18.52
CA PRO A 494 17.17 -15.30 -19.57
C PRO A 494 16.07 -16.22 -19.00
N GLY A 495 14.87 -16.15 -19.60
CA GLY A 495 13.70 -16.91 -19.15
C GLY A 495 12.86 -16.23 -18.07
N PHE A 496 13.22 -15.01 -17.67
CA PHE A 496 12.40 -14.18 -16.76
C PHE A 496 11.54 -13.21 -17.57
N TYR A 497 10.45 -12.72 -16.98
CA TYR A 497 9.60 -11.68 -17.55
C TYR A 497 10.42 -10.42 -17.81
N ALA A 498 10.12 -9.74 -18.91
CA ALA A 498 10.69 -8.43 -19.22
C ALA A 498 9.92 -7.32 -18.47
N ASP A 499 9.98 -7.40 -17.13
CA ASP A 499 9.51 -6.40 -16.18
C ASP A 499 10.76 -5.69 -15.63
N LEU A 500 10.98 -4.44 -16.04
CA LEU A 500 12.21 -3.72 -15.68
C LEU A 500 12.00 -2.20 -15.63
N VAL A 501 12.93 -1.54 -14.93
CA VAL A 501 12.96 -0.09 -14.77
C VAL A 501 14.34 0.44 -15.14
N VAL A 502 14.38 1.52 -15.93
CA VAL A 502 15.58 2.31 -16.17
C VAL A 502 15.55 3.52 -15.24
N LEU A 503 16.56 3.66 -14.40
CA LEU A 503 16.72 4.75 -13.43
C LEU A 503 17.68 5.81 -13.98
N ASP A 504 17.43 7.09 -13.70
CA ASP A 504 18.26 8.20 -14.16
C ASP A 504 19.63 8.28 -13.48
N LYS A 505 19.77 7.67 -12.29
CA LYS A 505 21.02 7.56 -11.53
C LYS A 505 21.34 6.12 -11.14
N ASP A 506 22.61 5.86 -10.85
CA ASP A 506 23.06 4.57 -10.31
C ASP A 506 22.84 4.51 -8.80
N ILE A 507 21.76 3.86 -8.37
CA ILE A 507 21.40 3.70 -6.95
C ILE A 507 22.41 2.88 -6.14
N PHE A 508 23.25 2.06 -6.81
CA PHE A 508 24.25 1.21 -6.14
C PHE A 508 25.54 1.97 -5.79
N THR A 509 25.74 3.17 -6.36
CA THR A 509 26.95 3.97 -6.17
C THR A 509 26.70 5.43 -5.80
N CYS A 510 25.47 5.93 -5.88
CA CYS A 510 25.12 7.28 -5.44
C CYS A 510 25.21 7.40 -3.90
N ASP A 511 25.17 8.63 -3.39
CA ASP A 511 24.98 8.85 -1.96
C ASP A 511 23.62 8.23 -1.55
N PRO A 512 23.57 7.37 -0.50
CA PRO A 512 22.32 6.80 -0.01
C PRO A 512 21.22 7.84 0.27
N MET A 513 21.61 9.07 0.63
CA MET A 513 20.67 10.18 0.84
C MET A 513 19.97 10.64 -0.44
N GLU A 514 20.52 10.35 -1.62
CA GLU A 514 19.94 10.69 -2.91
C GLU A 514 18.97 9.63 -3.45
N ILE A 515 18.93 8.42 -2.88
CA ILE A 515 18.10 7.29 -3.39
C ILE A 515 16.63 7.71 -3.53
N LYS A 516 16.09 8.45 -2.56
CA LYS A 516 14.69 8.93 -2.56
C LYS A 516 14.37 9.92 -3.70
N ASP A 517 15.39 10.53 -4.27
CA ASP A 517 15.29 11.57 -5.32
C ASP A 517 15.60 11.01 -6.72
N VAL A 518 15.98 9.73 -6.82
CA VAL A 518 16.19 9.03 -8.10
C VAL A 518 14.85 8.83 -8.81
N LEU A 519 14.87 8.99 -10.14
CA LEU A 519 13.66 8.92 -10.94
C LEU A 519 13.72 7.78 -11.97
N PRO A 520 12.65 6.99 -12.10
CA PRO A 520 12.46 6.15 -13.27
C PRO A 520 12.36 7.01 -14.53
N VAL A 521 13.04 6.61 -15.60
CA VAL A 521 12.95 7.24 -16.91
C VAL A 521 12.27 6.33 -17.95
N LEU A 522 12.15 5.04 -17.64
CA LEU A 522 11.41 4.07 -18.41
C LEU A 522 10.98 2.92 -17.50
N THR A 523 9.74 2.48 -17.65
CA THR A 523 9.22 1.26 -17.02
C THR A 523 8.64 0.35 -18.10
N MET A 524 9.03 -0.92 -18.08
CA MET A 524 8.56 -1.96 -18.98
C MET A 524 7.86 -3.05 -18.18
N VAL A 525 6.67 -3.46 -18.63
CA VAL A 525 5.88 -4.57 -18.09
C VAL A 525 5.51 -5.51 -19.22
N ASP A 526 5.77 -6.80 -19.05
CA ASP A 526 5.46 -7.83 -20.05
C ASP A 526 6.02 -7.48 -21.46
N GLY A 527 7.23 -6.89 -21.48
CA GLY A 527 7.90 -6.44 -22.71
C GLY A 527 7.30 -5.20 -23.37
N LYS A 528 6.32 -4.55 -22.75
CA LYS A 528 5.72 -3.30 -23.24
C LYS A 528 6.25 -2.12 -22.41
N ILE A 529 6.68 -1.06 -23.07
CA ILE A 529 7.01 0.20 -22.40
C ILE A 529 5.69 0.84 -21.96
N VAL A 530 5.45 0.88 -20.64
CA VAL A 530 4.23 1.44 -20.02
C VAL A 530 4.43 2.87 -19.52
N TYR A 531 5.70 3.26 -19.30
CA TYR A 531 6.09 4.63 -18.97
C TYR A 531 7.42 4.98 -19.63
N ARG A 532 7.52 6.21 -20.14
CA ARG A 532 8.77 6.80 -20.67
C ARG A 532 8.71 8.31 -20.45
N LYS A 533 9.73 8.85 -19.73
CA LYS A 533 9.88 10.29 -19.46
C LYS A 533 10.37 11.04 -20.69
#